data_c01709f77df4b3fa2bebd0d5357187d7
#
_entry.id   c01709f77df4b3fa2bebd0d5357187d7
#
_cell.length_a   1.000
_cell.length_b   1.000
_cell.length_c   1.000
_cell.angle_alpha   90.00
_cell.angle_beta   90.00
_cell.angle_gamma   90.00
#
_symmetry.space_group_name_H-M   'P 1'
#
loop_
_entity.id
_entity.type
_entity.pdbx_description
1 polymer ?
#
loop_
_entity_poly.entity_id
_entity_poly.type
_entity_poly.pdbx_seq_one_letter_code
_entity_poly.pdbx_strand_id
1 'polypeptide(L)'
;DTHLGGEDFDNAIVNYFLDDFKAKEGIDLRKDNAAMQRLKDEAEKAKKELSTVTEYDVNIPFITADADGPKHFEMSLTRAKLEDLVKDLLDRLDGPVEKALKDAKLSKSDINNIVMVGGMTRMPAVVERVKKLFGKDPMQGVNPDEVVAVGAAIQGGVLAGDVKDVLLLDVTPLSLGIETMGGVSTKLIERNTTVPTSKSEVFSTAADNQPQVEIHVLQGEREFANDNKSLGRFVLDGIAPAPRGVPQIEVTFNIDANGILNVTAKDKGTGKEQSITIQNSGNMSKEDIEKAQKEAELHADEDKKKRETVDAKNQLENAIYQAKKMPDEFKDKISDDDKKAIDEAVKEAEKHKDADDKDELEAAAKALQDAIMPIGAKMYQQAAEDKKADESKDDKKSDKDEPVEGEVVDEK
;
A
#
# COMPACT_ATOMS: atom_id res chain seq x y z
N ASP A 1 -11.71 9.15 -10.29
CA ASP A 1 -11.40 10.57 -10.09
C ASP A 1 -12.29 11.13 -8.97
N THR A 2 -11.68 11.55 -7.90
CA THR A 2 -12.36 11.93 -6.64
C THR A 2 -12.83 13.38 -6.62
N HIS A 3 -12.39 14.16 -7.60
CA HIS A 3 -12.76 15.55 -7.83
C HIS A 3 -13.55 15.69 -9.13
N LEU A 4 -14.25 14.65 -9.55
CA LEU A 4 -15.12 14.67 -10.69
C LEU A 4 -16.53 14.26 -10.29
N GLY A 5 -17.44 15.22 -10.31
CA GLY A 5 -18.84 15.04 -9.95
C GLY A 5 -19.76 16.03 -10.66
N GLY A 6 -21.06 15.98 -10.34
CA GLY A 6 -22.06 16.85 -10.95
C GLY A 6 -21.77 18.33 -10.83
N GLU A 7 -21.13 18.74 -9.73
CA GLU A 7 -20.79 20.15 -9.48
C GLU A 7 -19.74 20.69 -10.47
N ASP A 8 -18.79 19.85 -10.94
CA ASP A 8 -17.82 20.27 -11.96
C ASP A 8 -18.50 20.60 -13.27
N PHE A 9 -19.52 19.80 -13.64
CA PHE A 9 -20.35 20.04 -14.82
C PHE A 9 -21.18 21.30 -14.65
N ASP A 10 -21.77 21.53 -13.48
CA ASP A 10 -22.50 22.76 -13.17
C ASP A 10 -21.60 23.99 -13.25
N ASN A 11 -20.39 23.90 -12.72
CA ASN A 11 -19.42 25.00 -12.78
C ASN A 11 -18.98 25.32 -14.21
N ALA A 12 -18.88 24.33 -15.10
CA ALA A 12 -18.60 24.57 -16.52
C ALA A 12 -19.75 25.36 -17.17
N ILE A 13 -21.00 25.05 -16.85
CA ILE A 13 -22.18 25.77 -17.33
C ILE A 13 -22.21 27.19 -16.74
N VAL A 14 -21.99 27.33 -15.43
CA VAL A 14 -21.95 28.64 -14.74
C VAL A 14 -20.89 29.55 -15.36
N ASN A 15 -19.68 29.05 -15.62
CA ASN A 15 -18.65 29.82 -16.27
C ASN A 15 -19.07 30.28 -17.66
N TYR A 16 -19.71 29.42 -18.45
CA TYR A 16 -20.25 29.78 -19.74
C TYR A 16 -21.31 30.89 -19.62
N PHE A 17 -22.25 30.79 -18.67
CA PHE A 17 -23.26 31.82 -18.40
C PHE A 17 -22.63 33.17 -18.00
N LEU A 18 -21.62 33.13 -17.13
CA LEU A 18 -20.89 34.34 -16.69
C LEU A 18 -20.17 35.05 -17.84
N ASP A 19 -19.53 34.28 -18.71
CA ASP A 19 -18.79 34.82 -19.85
C ASP A 19 -19.74 35.41 -20.91
N ASP A 20 -20.86 34.75 -21.17
CA ASP A 20 -21.90 35.25 -22.08
C ASP A 20 -22.54 36.54 -21.54
N PHE A 21 -22.92 36.55 -20.25
CA PHE A 21 -23.53 37.75 -19.65
C PHE A 21 -22.55 38.93 -19.64
N LYS A 22 -21.30 38.68 -19.29
CA LYS A 22 -20.25 39.71 -19.34
C LYS A 22 -20.01 40.24 -20.76
N ALA A 23 -20.07 39.38 -21.77
CA ALA A 23 -19.92 39.80 -23.14
C ALA A 23 -21.10 40.65 -23.65
N LYS A 24 -22.34 40.36 -23.20
CA LYS A 24 -23.58 41.07 -23.61
C LYS A 24 -23.80 42.36 -22.82
N GLU A 25 -23.64 42.30 -21.50
CA GLU A 25 -24.04 43.42 -20.59
C GLU A 25 -22.81 44.17 -20.03
N GLY A 26 -21.59 43.71 -20.25
CA GLY A 26 -20.37 44.31 -19.69
C GLY A 26 -20.18 44.13 -18.18
N ILE A 27 -21.07 43.40 -17.50
CA ILE A 27 -21.13 43.23 -16.04
C ILE A 27 -20.55 41.86 -15.66
N ASP A 28 -19.63 41.82 -14.71
CA ASP A 28 -19.07 40.58 -14.17
C ASP A 28 -19.79 40.16 -12.87
N LEU A 29 -20.61 39.15 -12.94
CA LEU A 29 -21.42 38.65 -11.82
C LEU A 29 -20.65 37.83 -10.79
N ARG A 30 -19.35 37.50 -11.02
CA ARG A 30 -18.54 36.64 -10.13
C ARG A 30 -18.40 37.21 -8.71
N LYS A 31 -18.64 38.51 -8.52
CA LYS A 31 -18.57 39.18 -7.21
C LYS A 31 -19.94 39.31 -6.51
N ASP A 32 -21.02 38.97 -7.18
CA ASP A 32 -22.36 38.99 -6.64
C ASP A 32 -22.77 37.58 -6.19
N ASN A 33 -22.72 37.35 -4.89
CA ASN A 33 -23.03 36.03 -4.33
C ASN A 33 -24.48 35.59 -4.59
N ALA A 34 -25.43 36.52 -4.63
CA ALA A 34 -26.81 36.19 -4.91
C ALA A 34 -27.05 35.79 -6.36
N ALA A 35 -26.42 36.53 -7.30
CA ALA A 35 -26.43 36.19 -8.72
C ALA A 35 -25.72 34.83 -8.95
N MET A 36 -24.57 34.62 -8.31
CA MET A 36 -23.80 33.35 -8.43
C MET A 36 -24.63 32.15 -7.97
N GLN A 37 -25.38 32.27 -6.85
CA GLN A 37 -26.21 31.17 -6.39
C GLN A 37 -27.34 30.85 -7.38
N ARG A 38 -28.00 31.89 -7.90
CA ARG A 38 -29.06 31.72 -8.89
C ARG A 38 -28.55 31.11 -10.20
N LEU A 39 -27.34 31.50 -10.64
CA LEU A 39 -26.69 30.87 -11.81
C LEU A 39 -26.35 29.40 -11.58
N LYS A 40 -25.89 29.04 -10.36
CA LYS A 40 -25.64 27.64 -10.01
C LYS A 40 -26.91 26.79 -10.01
N ASP A 41 -27.98 27.29 -9.36
CA ASP A 41 -29.27 26.59 -9.30
C ASP A 41 -29.84 26.35 -10.71
N GLU A 42 -29.74 27.34 -11.61
CA GLU A 42 -30.24 27.25 -12.97
C GLU A 42 -29.31 26.39 -13.84
N ALA A 43 -28.00 26.41 -13.64
CA ALA A 43 -27.06 25.54 -14.31
C ALA A 43 -27.31 24.06 -13.99
N GLU A 44 -27.53 23.73 -12.73
CA GLU A 44 -27.92 22.37 -12.32
C GLU A 44 -29.21 21.93 -12.96
N LYS A 45 -30.22 22.83 -12.99
CA LYS A 45 -31.49 22.56 -13.64
C LYS A 45 -31.33 22.34 -15.13
N ALA A 46 -30.60 23.21 -15.81
CA ALA A 46 -30.29 23.07 -17.25
C ALA A 46 -29.59 21.74 -17.56
N LYS A 47 -28.59 21.35 -16.76
CA LYS A 47 -27.90 20.06 -16.87
C LYS A 47 -28.88 18.88 -16.77
N LYS A 48 -29.78 18.90 -15.80
CA LYS A 48 -30.79 17.84 -15.60
C LYS A 48 -31.77 17.77 -16.77
N GLU A 49 -32.32 18.90 -17.20
CA GLU A 49 -33.28 18.98 -18.33
C GLU A 49 -32.63 18.51 -19.64
N LEU A 50 -31.39 18.94 -19.94
CA LEU A 50 -30.64 18.53 -21.12
C LEU A 50 -30.28 17.04 -21.16
N SER A 51 -30.49 16.30 -20.07
CA SER A 51 -30.40 14.83 -20.10
C SER A 51 -31.59 14.20 -20.82
N THR A 52 -32.74 14.90 -20.90
CA THR A 52 -33.97 14.43 -21.55
C THR A 52 -34.30 15.19 -22.82
N VAL A 53 -34.13 16.51 -22.84
CA VAL A 53 -34.37 17.37 -24.00
C VAL A 53 -33.09 17.75 -24.72
N THR A 54 -33.17 18.23 -25.93
CA THR A 54 -32.00 18.64 -26.74
C THR A 54 -31.66 20.11 -26.59
N GLU A 55 -32.57 20.92 -26.04
CA GLU A 55 -32.44 22.35 -25.87
C GLU A 55 -33.22 22.79 -24.61
N TYR A 56 -32.67 23.74 -23.88
CA TYR A 56 -33.25 24.29 -22.66
C TYR A 56 -33.09 25.80 -22.62
N ASP A 57 -34.21 26.51 -22.43
CA ASP A 57 -34.25 27.97 -22.34
C ASP A 57 -34.03 28.41 -20.88
N VAL A 58 -32.86 29.00 -20.66
CA VAL A 58 -32.46 29.60 -19.39
C VAL A 58 -33.10 30.97 -19.27
N ASN A 59 -33.82 31.23 -18.18
CA ASN A 59 -34.38 32.56 -17.90
C ASN A 59 -34.26 32.88 -16.41
N ILE A 60 -33.40 33.84 -16.08
CA ILE A 60 -33.19 34.32 -14.72
C ILE A 60 -33.54 35.82 -14.68
N PRO A 61 -34.80 36.18 -14.37
CA PRO A 61 -35.22 37.57 -14.30
C PRO A 61 -34.54 38.29 -13.13
N PHE A 62 -34.24 39.57 -13.33
CA PHE A 62 -33.67 40.45 -12.28
C PHE A 62 -32.39 39.84 -11.65
N ILE A 63 -31.44 39.40 -12.49
CA ILE A 63 -30.20 38.81 -11.99
C ILE A 63 -29.27 39.83 -11.35
N THR A 64 -29.28 41.06 -11.85
CA THR A 64 -28.56 42.21 -11.32
C THR A 64 -29.24 43.52 -11.77
N ALA A 65 -28.69 44.67 -11.38
CA ALA A 65 -29.13 45.97 -11.85
C ALA A 65 -27.91 46.91 -12.02
N ASP A 66 -28.00 47.82 -12.97
CA ASP A 66 -27.03 48.92 -13.18
C ASP A 66 -27.74 50.28 -13.23
N ALA A 67 -27.07 51.34 -13.71
CA ALA A 67 -27.61 52.66 -13.84
C ALA A 67 -28.80 52.75 -14.82
N ASP A 68 -28.88 51.82 -15.76
CA ASP A 68 -29.91 51.74 -16.81
C ASP A 68 -31.12 50.90 -16.35
N GLY A 69 -31.06 50.24 -15.19
CA GLY A 69 -32.12 49.50 -14.59
C GLY A 69 -31.83 48.02 -14.36
N PRO A 70 -32.88 47.21 -14.12
CA PRO A 70 -32.73 45.78 -13.90
C PRO A 70 -32.27 45.04 -15.16
N LYS A 71 -31.38 44.08 -14.94
CA LYS A 71 -30.87 43.17 -16.00
C LYS A 71 -31.38 41.76 -15.81
N HIS A 72 -31.67 41.10 -16.91
CA HIS A 72 -32.16 39.71 -16.97
C HIS A 72 -31.12 38.85 -17.67
N PHE A 73 -31.02 37.58 -17.29
CA PHE A 73 -30.20 36.62 -18.00
C PHE A 73 -31.13 35.68 -18.78
N GLU A 74 -31.00 35.70 -20.11
CA GLU A 74 -31.73 34.83 -21.01
C GLU A 74 -30.78 34.21 -22.02
N MET A 75 -30.91 32.89 -22.17
CA MET A 75 -30.06 32.10 -23.09
C MET A 75 -30.75 30.79 -23.45
N SER A 76 -30.60 30.34 -24.70
CA SER A 76 -30.90 28.94 -25.04
C SER A 76 -29.61 28.14 -25.02
N LEU A 77 -29.61 27.04 -24.23
CA LEU A 77 -28.50 26.12 -24.10
C LEU A 77 -28.87 24.77 -24.74
N THR A 78 -28.08 24.34 -25.72
CA THR A 78 -28.29 23.04 -26.35
C THR A 78 -27.47 21.94 -25.68
N ARG A 79 -27.96 20.68 -25.75
CA ARG A 79 -27.21 19.49 -25.29
C ARG A 79 -25.82 19.41 -25.93
N ALA A 80 -25.74 19.66 -27.25
CA ALA A 80 -24.45 19.63 -27.95
C ALA A 80 -23.46 20.66 -27.41
N LYS A 81 -23.95 21.88 -27.05
CA LYS A 81 -23.11 22.90 -26.41
C LYS A 81 -22.68 22.49 -25.01
N LEU A 82 -23.57 21.90 -24.23
CA LEU A 82 -23.22 21.34 -22.91
C LEU A 82 -22.12 20.27 -23.03
N GLU A 83 -22.26 19.32 -23.95
CA GLU A 83 -21.28 18.25 -24.18
C GLU A 83 -19.92 18.80 -24.61
N ASP A 84 -19.90 19.88 -25.41
CA ASP A 84 -18.67 20.59 -25.79
C ASP A 84 -17.99 21.25 -24.59
N LEU A 85 -18.77 21.92 -23.72
CA LEU A 85 -18.27 22.57 -22.50
C LEU A 85 -17.66 21.61 -21.49
N VAL A 86 -18.15 20.37 -21.42
CA VAL A 86 -17.76 19.36 -20.44
C VAL A 86 -16.89 18.26 -21.03
N LYS A 87 -16.41 18.40 -22.26
CA LYS A 87 -15.63 17.39 -22.96
C LYS A 87 -14.42 16.91 -22.16
N ASP A 88 -13.66 17.85 -21.60
CA ASP A 88 -12.47 17.53 -20.79
C ASP A 88 -12.83 16.73 -19.51
N LEU A 89 -14.00 17.02 -18.92
CA LEU A 89 -14.51 16.27 -17.78
C LEU A 89 -14.90 14.84 -18.16
N LEU A 90 -15.52 14.67 -19.34
CA LEU A 90 -15.85 13.36 -19.88
C LEU A 90 -14.60 12.53 -20.21
N ASP A 91 -13.55 13.15 -20.70
CA ASP A 91 -12.27 12.47 -21.01
C ASP A 91 -11.59 11.93 -19.75
N ARG A 92 -11.79 12.55 -18.59
CA ARG A 92 -11.26 12.08 -17.29
C ARG A 92 -11.90 10.79 -16.78
N LEU A 93 -13.05 10.34 -17.33
CA LEU A 93 -13.73 9.11 -16.89
C LEU A 93 -12.95 7.83 -17.21
N ASP A 94 -12.18 7.81 -18.29
CA ASP A 94 -11.53 6.59 -18.78
C ASP A 94 -10.38 6.13 -17.87
N GLY A 95 -9.57 7.06 -17.38
CA GLY A 95 -8.37 6.77 -16.59
C GLY A 95 -8.62 5.88 -15.36
N PRO A 96 -9.56 6.23 -14.46
CA PRO A 96 -9.90 5.40 -13.30
C PRO A 96 -10.40 4.01 -13.66
N VAL A 97 -11.17 3.88 -14.75
CA VAL A 97 -11.69 2.58 -15.23
C VAL A 97 -10.53 1.71 -15.71
N GLU A 98 -9.63 2.26 -16.54
CA GLU A 98 -8.48 1.52 -17.06
C GLU A 98 -7.53 1.08 -15.94
N LYS A 99 -7.33 1.94 -14.93
CA LYS A 99 -6.53 1.61 -13.76
C LYS A 99 -7.16 0.47 -12.95
N ALA A 100 -8.47 0.51 -12.70
CA ALA A 100 -9.18 -0.54 -11.98
C ALA A 100 -9.11 -1.89 -12.72
N LEU A 101 -9.26 -1.90 -14.05
CA LEU A 101 -9.10 -3.10 -14.87
C LEU A 101 -7.68 -3.66 -14.79
N LYS A 102 -6.66 -2.80 -14.89
CA LYS A 102 -5.25 -3.19 -14.78
C LYS A 102 -4.95 -3.81 -13.39
N ASP A 103 -5.42 -3.19 -12.32
CA ASP A 103 -5.23 -3.67 -10.96
C ASP A 103 -5.91 -5.03 -10.73
N ALA A 104 -7.11 -5.21 -11.30
CA ALA A 104 -7.83 -6.47 -11.29
C ALA A 104 -7.23 -7.54 -12.24
N LYS A 105 -6.26 -7.17 -13.10
CA LYS A 105 -5.70 -8.02 -14.15
C LYS A 105 -6.77 -8.53 -15.13
N LEU A 106 -7.78 -7.70 -15.40
CA LEU A 106 -8.90 -7.98 -16.30
C LEU A 106 -8.82 -7.08 -17.53
N SER A 107 -9.34 -7.59 -18.66
CA SER A 107 -9.59 -6.83 -19.88
C SER A 107 -11.03 -6.30 -19.89
N LYS A 108 -11.32 -5.33 -20.75
CA LYS A 108 -12.68 -4.81 -20.97
C LYS A 108 -13.68 -5.90 -21.41
N SER A 109 -13.21 -6.93 -22.10
CA SER A 109 -14.04 -8.07 -22.54
C SER A 109 -14.43 -9.02 -21.41
N ASP A 110 -13.65 -9.06 -20.31
CA ASP A 110 -13.92 -9.93 -19.16
C ASP A 110 -15.03 -9.38 -18.26
N ILE A 111 -15.43 -8.11 -18.48
CA ILE A 111 -16.53 -7.49 -17.72
C ILE A 111 -17.86 -8.00 -18.26
N ASN A 112 -18.62 -8.70 -17.44
CA ASN A 112 -19.91 -9.27 -17.81
C ASN A 112 -21.03 -8.22 -17.81
N ASN A 113 -21.09 -7.42 -16.73
CA ASN A 113 -22.16 -6.45 -16.49
C ASN A 113 -21.57 -5.07 -16.15
N ILE A 114 -22.23 -4.03 -16.62
CA ILE A 114 -21.90 -2.64 -16.32
C ILE A 114 -23.09 -2.04 -15.58
N VAL A 115 -22.89 -1.65 -14.32
CA VAL A 115 -23.92 -1.03 -13.49
C VAL A 115 -23.58 0.44 -13.32
N MET A 116 -24.50 1.30 -13.75
CA MET A 116 -24.36 2.75 -13.66
C MET A 116 -24.96 3.24 -12.33
N VAL A 117 -24.15 3.98 -11.55
CA VAL A 117 -24.53 4.45 -10.21
C VAL A 117 -24.26 5.95 -10.09
N GLY A 118 -25.18 6.68 -9.42
CA GLY A 118 -25.13 8.12 -9.22
C GLY A 118 -25.82 8.94 -10.30
N GLY A 119 -26.37 10.11 -9.94
CA GLY A 119 -27.22 10.93 -10.79
C GLY A 119 -26.56 11.37 -12.10
N MET A 120 -25.22 11.57 -12.12
CA MET A 120 -24.49 11.93 -13.36
C MET A 120 -24.51 10.85 -14.43
N THR A 121 -24.75 9.60 -14.08
CA THR A 121 -24.88 8.50 -15.04
C THR A 121 -26.16 8.57 -15.87
N ARG A 122 -27.08 9.50 -15.56
CA ARG A 122 -28.26 9.80 -16.38
C ARG A 122 -27.92 10.66 -17.61
N MET A 123 -26.78 11.34 -17.62
CA MET A 123 -26.33 12.16 -18.73
C MET A 123 -26.02 11.29 -19.94
N PRO A 124 -26.63 11.56 -21.13
CA PRO A 124 -26.43 10.73 -22.32
C PRO A 124 -24.97 10.59 -22.73
N ALA A 125 -24.18 11.67 -22.65
CA ALA A 125 -22.76 11.65 -22.99
C ALA A 125 -21.94 10.71 -22.09
N VAL A 126 -22.29 10.59 -20.80
CA VAL A 126 -21.67 9.64 -19.87
C VAL A 126 -22.00 8.19 -20.26
N VAL A 127 -23.28 7.92 -20.55
CA VAL A 127 -23.74 6.58 -20.98
C VAL A 127 -23.03 6.17 -22.27
N GLU A 128 -22.99 7.05 -23.27
CA GLU A 128 -22.32 6.80 -24.56
C GLU A 128 -20.82 6.61 -24.39
N ARG A 129 -20.18 7.35 -23.47
CA ARG A 129 -18.75 7.16 -23.18
C ARG A 129 -18.48 5.76 -22.62
N VAL A 130 -19.27 5.34 -21.64
CA VAL A 130 -19.16 4.00 -21.04
C VAL A 130 -19.43 2.90 -22.07
N LYS A 131 -20.44 3.08 -22.90
CA LYS A 131 -20.75 2.16 -24.01
C LYS A 131 -19.59 2.04 -25.00
N LYS A 132 -18.96 3.15 -25.39
CA LYS A 132 -17.77 3.15 -26.25
C LYS A 132 -16.58 2.45 -25.58
N LEU A 133 -16.39 2.68 -24.28
CA LEU A 133 -15.26 2.12 -23.52
C LEU A 133 -15.31 0.60 -23.43
N PHE A 134 -16.49 0.03 -23.19
CA PHE A 134 -16.68 -1.41 -22.99
C PHE A 134 -17.26 -2.15 -24.21
N GLY A 135 -17.76 -1.43 -25.21
CA GLY A 135 -18.45 -2.04 -26.35
C GLY A 135 -19.77 -2.74 -26.01
N LYS A 136 -20.36 -2.42 -24.84
CA LYS A 136 -21.59 -3.03 -24.31
C LYS A 136 -22.49 -1.96 -23.71
N ASP A 137 -23.80 -2.19 -23.76
CA ASP A 137 -24.77 -1.32 -23.08
C ASP A 137 -24.73 -1.57 -21.57
N PRO A 138 -24.83 -0.50 -20.74
CA PRO A 138 -25.04 -0.63 -19.31
C PRO A 138 -26.34 -1.36 -18.99
N MET A 139 -26.34 -2.09 -17.84
CA MET A 139 -27.54 -2.77 -17.35
C MET A 139 -28.67 -1.78 -17.09
N GLN A 140 -29.87 -2.16 -17.49
CA GLN A 140 -31.09 -1.44 -17.14
C GLN A 140 -31.76 -2.09 -15.93
N GLY A 141 -32.54 -1.32 -15.18
CA GLY A 141 -33.32 -1.83 -14.02
C GLY A 141 -32.73 -1.52 -12.65
N VAL A 142 -31.55 -0.91 -12.59
CA VAL A 142 -30.99 -0.35 -11.35
C VAL A 142 -31.28 1.14 -11.32
N ASN A 143 -31.93 1.63 -10.26
CA ASN A 143 -32.11 3.07 -10.08
C ASN A 143 -30.79 3.70 -9.57
N PRO A 144 -30.11 4.51 -10.37
CA PRO A 144 -28.80 5.04 -10.02
C PRO A 144 -28.82 6.01 -8.81
N ASP A 145 -29.97 6.57 -8.48
CA ASP A 145 -30.12 7.51 -7.36
C ASP A 145 -30.38 6.79 -6.02
N GLU A 146 -30.99 5.60 -6.06
CA GLU A 146 -31.44 4.85 -4.87
C GLU A 146 -30.53 3.68 -4.51
N VAL A 147 -29.79 3.12 -5.46
CA VAL A 147 -29.03 1.87 -5.30
C VAL A 147 -28.04 1.91 -4.15
N VAL A 148 -27.44 3.07 -3.86
CA VAL A 148 -26.51 3.24 -2.74
C VAL A 148 -27.23 3.13 -1.41
N ALA A 149 -28.42 3.78 -1.27
CA ALA A 149 -29.24 3.69 -0.05
C ALA A 149 -29.76 2.26 0.17
N VAL A 150 -30.18 1.59 -0.90
CA VAL A 150 -30.61 0.17 -0.85
C VAL A 150 -29.43 -0.72 -0.44
N GLY A 151 -28.26 -0.52 -1.01
CA GLY A 151 -27.04 -1.25 -0.65
C GLY A 151 -26.64 -1.04 0.81
N ALA A 152 -26.73 0.19 1.31
CA ALA A 152 -26.45 0.50 2.71
C ALA A 152 -27.46 -0.18 3.67
N ALA A 153 -28.73 -0.23 3.29
CA ALA A 153 -29.75 -0.94 4.06
C ALA A 153 -29.51 -2.45 4.10
N ILE A 154 -29.12 -3.06 2.96
CA ILE A 154 -28.75 -4.49 2.87
C ILE A 154 -27.53 -4.75 3.75
N GLN A 155 -26.49 -3.91 3.70
CA GLN A 155 -25.30 -4.05 4.53
C GLN A 155 -25.63 -3.92 6.02
N GLY A 156 -26.55 -3.02 6.40
CA GLY A 156 -27.09 -2.95 7.75
C GLY A 156 -27.72 -4.27 8.20
N GLY A 157 -28.52 -4.89 7.33
CA GLY A 157 -29.11 -6.20 7.56
C GLY A 157 -28.07 -7.33 7.69
N VAL A 158 -26.99 -7.29 6.90
CA VAL A 158 -25.84 -8.22 7.03
C VAL A 158 -25.16 -8.07 8.39
N LEU A 159 -24.88 -6.84 8.83
CA LEU A 159 -24.27 -6.58 10.13
C LEU A 159 -25.16 -6.96 11.30
N ALA A 160 -26.48 -6.82 11.15
CA ALA A 160 -27.46 -7.28 12.15
C ALA A 160 -27.67 -8.80 12.16
N GLY A 161 -27.17 -9.51 11.14
CA GLY A 161 -27.33 -10.97 10.98
C GLY A 161 -28.65 -11.41 10.33
N ASP A 162 -29.46 -10.45 9.85
CA ASP A 162 -30.74 -10.70 9.18
C ASP A 162 -30.54 -11.18 7.72
N VAL A 163 -29.51 -10.69 7.05
CA VAL A 163 -29.14 -11.04 5.67
C VAL A 163 -27.87 -11.89 5.70
N LYS A 164 -27.93 -13.11 5.18
CA LYS A 164 -26.80 -14.08 5.21
C LYS A 164 -26.23 -14.41 3.82
N ASP A 165 -26.93 -14.04 2.77
CA ASP A 165 -26.63 -14.44 1.39
C ASP A 165 -25.80 -13.42 0.62
N VAL A 166 -25.44 -12.31 1.26
CA VAL A 166 -24.67 -11.21 0.66
C VAL A 166 -23.41 -10.97 1.47
N LEU A 167 -22.25 -10.99 0.81
CA LEU A 167 -20.96 -10.67 1.37
C LEU A 167 -20.41 -9.42 0.67
N LEU A 168 -20.22 -8.34 1.45
CA LEU A 168 -19.46 -7.17 1.00
C LEU A 168 -18.04 -7.27 1.54
N LEU A 169 -17.08 -7.23 0.64
CA LEU A 169 -15.66 -7.16 0.98
C LEU A 169 -15.13 -5.79 0.53
N ASP A 170 -14.60 -5.05 1.47
CA ASP A 170 -13.84 -3.83 1.19
C ASP A 170 -12.38 -4.17 0.94
N VAL A 171 -11.58 -3.23 0.44
CA VAL A 171 -10.17 -3.43 0.15
C VAL A 171 -9.32 -2.28 0.70
N THR A 172 -8.07 -2.60 1.02
CA THR A 172 -7.08 -1.58 1.40
C THR A 172 -6.72 -0.71 0.19
N PRO A 173 -6.80 0.63 0.29
CA PRO A 173 -6.50 1.52 -0.85
C PRO A 173 -5.01 1.62 -1.16
N LEU A 174 -4.14 1.40 -0.17
CA LEU A 174 -2.69 1.42 -0.24
C LEU A 174 -2.10 0.28 0.59
N SER A 175 -0.87 -0.11 0.23
CA SER A 175 -0.09 -1.09 0.98
C SER A 175 0.25 -0.58 2.38
N LEU A 176 0.30 -1.51 3.34
CA LEU A 176 0.66 -1.28 4.73
C LEU A 176 1.89 -2.11 5.07
N GLY A 177 2.82 -1.51 5.81
CA GLY A 177 4.07 -2.17 6.14
C GLY A 177 4.81 -1.49 7.28
N ILE A 178 6.05 -1.88 7.49
CA ILE A 178 6.95 -1.29 8.48
C ILE A 178 8.27 -0.87 7.85
N GLU A 179 8.94 0.07 8.51
CA GLU A 179 10.33 0.40 8.22
C GLU A 179 11.26 -0.71 8.69
N THR A 180 12.17 -1.12 7.82
CA THR A 180 13.21 -2.12 8.09
C THR A 180 14.60 -1.55 7.84
N MET A 181 15.65 -2.36 8.05
CA MET A 181 17.04 -1.95 7.94
C MET A 181 17.34 -1.25 6.61
N GLY A 182 18.03 -0.10 6.69
CA GLY A 182 18.32 0.74 5.51
C GLY A 182 17.20 1.72 5.15
N GLY A 183 16.19 1.93 6.02
CA GLY A 183 15.06 2.83 5.77
C GLY A 183 14.08 2.30 4.74
N VAL A 184 14.09 1.00 4.49
CA VAL A 184 13.26 0.33 3.50
C VAL A 184 11.84 0.12 4.05
N SER A 185 10.84 0.29 3.19
CA SER A 185 9.44 -0.04 3.48
C SER A 185 9.15 -1.49 3.12
N THR A 186 8.99 -2.35 4.12
CA THR A 186 8.61 -3.75 3.92
C THR A 186 7.09 -3.89 4.07
N LYS A 187 6.43 -4.29 2.97
CA LYS A 187 4.98 -4.43 2.89
C LYS A 187 4.52 -5.74 3.50
N LEU A 188 3.58 -5.69 4.45
CA LEU A 188 2.92 -6.87 5.02
C LEU A 188 1.55 -7.10 4.39
N ILE A 189 0.79 -6.02 4.16
CA ILE A 189 -0.51 -6.07 3.47
C ILE A 189 -0.39 -5.23 2.20
N GLU A 190 -0.58 -5.83 1.05
CA GLU A 190 -0.55 -5.12 -0.22
C GLU A 190 -1.86 -4.36 -0.47
N ARG A 191 -1.81 -3.30 -1.29
CA ARG A 191 -3.01 -2.60 -1.75
C ARG A 191 -4.00 -3.57 -2.41
N ASN A 192 -5.26 -3.23 -2.38
CA ASN A 192 -6.37 -4.05 -2.89
C ASN A 192 -6.54 -5.41 -2.16
N THR A 193 -5.95 -5.56 -0.97
CA THR A 193 -6.24 -6.73 -0.12
C THR A 193 -7.61 -6.57 0.51
N THR A 194 -8.45 -7.59 0.40
CA THR A 194 -9.79 -7.60 1.01
C THR A 194 -9.73 -7.57 2.54
N VAL A 195 -10.61 -6.80 3.16
CA VAL A 195 -10.76 -6.71 4.61
C VAL A 195 -12.08 -7.38 5.06
N PRO A 196 -12.14 -7.98 6.25
CA PRO A 196 -11.10 -8.07 7.26
C PRO A 196 -9.95 -8.99 6.86
N THR A 197 -8.73 -8.67 7.32
CA THR A 197 -7.52 -9.46 7.03
C THR A 197 -6.51 -9.39 8.17
N SER A 198 -5.71 -10.44 8.30
CA SER A 198 -4.60 -10.49 9.24
C SER A 198 -3.37 -11.08 8.57
N LYS A 199 -2.21 -10.43 8.75
CA LYS A 199 -0.91 -10.88 8.22
C LYS A 199 0.16 -10.70 9.29
N SER A 200 1.03 -11.71 9.39
CA SER A 200 2.13 -11.71 10.34
C SER A 200 3.44 -12.03 9.63
N GLU A 201 4.50 -11.36 10.02
CA GLU A 201 5.85 -11.62 9.53
C GLU A 201 6.84 -11.53 10.70
N VAL A 202 7.94 -12.30 10.62
CA VAL A 202 8.95 -12.36 11.66
C VAL A 202 10.17 -11.55 11.25
N PHE A 203 10.51 -10.57 12.07
CA PHE A 203 11.68 -9.71 11.95
C PHE A 203 12.68 -10.01 13.07
N SER A 204 13.84 -9.35 13.00
CA SER A 204 14.86 -9.51 14.02
C SER A 204 15.51 -8.18 14.38
N THR A 205 16.44 -8.21 15.37
CA THR A 205 17.22 -7.04 15.77
C THR A 205 18.33 -6.72 14.77
N ALA A 206 18.63 -5.42 14.60
CA ALA A 206 19.67 -4.93 13.70
C ALA A 206 21.05 -4.81 14.39
N ALA A 207 21.09 -4.79 15.74
CA ALA A 207 22.31 -4.67 16.53
C ALA A 207 22.39 -5.74 17.63
N ASP A 208 23.62 -6.05 18.05
CA ASP A 208 23.88 -6.99 19.15
C ASP A 208 23.34 -6.42 20.47
N ASN A 209 22.77 -7.31 21.29
CA ASN A 209 22.21 -6.98 22.60
C ASN A 209 21.21 -5.82 22.60
N GLN A 210 20.49 -5.66 21.51
CA GLN A 210 19.46 -4.63 21.35
C GLN A 210 18.28 -4.91 22.30
N PRO A 211 18.01 -4.07 23.31
CA PRO A 211 17.00 -4.35 24.33
C PRO A 211 15.59 -4.01 23.90
N GLN A 212 15.44 -3.25 22.80
CA GLN A 212 14.16 -2.76 22.27
C GLN A 212 14.21 -2.60 20.76
N VAL A 213 13.05 -2.68 20.12
CA VAL A 213 12.86 -2.34 18.68
C VAL A 213 11.75 -1.32 18.53
N GLU A 214 11.96 -0.33 17.68
CA GLU A 214 10.92 0.60 17.26
C GLU A 214 10.21 0.02 16.04
N ILE A 215 8.90 -0.03 16.08
CA ILE A 215 8.04 -0.41 14.96
C ILE A 215 7.45 0.86 14.37
N HIS A 216 7.89 1.23 13.18
CA HIS A 216 7.38 2.36 12.41
C HIS A 216 6.40 1.86 11.37
N VAL A 217 5.11 2.14 11.58
CA VAL A 217 4.01 1.70 10.72
C VAL A 217 3.84 2.68 9.57
N LEU A 218 3.82 2.15 8.34
CA LEU A 218 3.81 2.90 7.10
C LEU A 218 2.61 2.55 6.22
N GLN A 219 2.16 3.53 5.43
CA GLN A 219 1.17 3.35 4.39
C GLN A 219 1.65 4.01 3.10
N GLY A 220 1.68 3.25 2.01
CA GLY A 220 2.06 3.76 0.69
C GLY A 220 2.70 2.71 -0.20
N GLU A 221 3.12 3.15 -1.40
CA GLU A 221 3.63 2.27 -2.45
C GLU A 221 5.14 2.45 -2.71
N ARG A 222 5.79 3.45 -2.10
CA ARG A 222 7.21 3.73 -2.29
C ARG A 222 8.08 2.71 -1.55
N GLU A 223 9.29 2.46 -2.07
CA GLU A 223 10.22 1.48 -1.51
C GLU A 223 10.90 1.96 -0.20
N PHE A 224 10.90 3.27 0.08
CA PHE A 224 11.54 3.84 1.26
C PHE A 224 10.52 4.40 2.26
N ALA A 225 10.83 4.25 3.54
CA ALA A 225 9.96 4.67 4.65
C ALA A 225 9.64 6.16 4.62
N ASN A 226 10.65 7.01 4.32
CA ASN A 226 10.51 8.46 4.29
C ASN A 226 9.60 8.97 3.17
N ASP A 227 9.39 8.17 2.13
CA ASP A 227 8.55 8.50 0.98
C ASP A 227 7.12 7.99 1.12
N ASN A 228 6.83 7.31 2.23
CA ASN A 228 5.50 6.79 2.58
C ASN A 228 4.89 7.56 3.75
N LYS A 229 3.58 7.44 3.92
CA LYS A 229 2.87 8.05 5.05
C LYS A 229 3.13 7.28 6.32
N SER A 230 3.65 7.96 7.35
CA SER A 230 3.73 7.40 8.70
C SER A 230 2.34 7.34 9.32
N LEU A 231 1.93 6.17 9.78
CA LEU A 231 0.69 5.96 10.52
C LEU A 231 0.89 5.99 12.04
N GLY A 232 2.11 5.70 12.50
CA GLY A 232 2.47 5.73 13.90
C GLY A 232 3.75 4.98 14.18
N ARG A 233 4.25 5.15 15.42
CA ARG A 233 5.43 4.46 15.93
C ARG A 233 5.16 3.94 17.34
N PHE A 234 5.70 2.79 17.66
CA PHE A 234 5.69 2.26 19.02
C PHE A 234 6.93 1.41 19.26
N VAL A 235 7.26 1.19 20.53
CA VAL A 235 8.48 0.49 20.93
C VAL A 235 8.10 -0.80 21.64
N LEU A 236 8.66 -1.91 21.19
CA LEU A 236 8.68 -3.18 21.92
C LEU A 236 9.98 -3.23 22.71
N ASP A 237 9.89 -3.23 24.03
CA ASP A 237 11.01 -3.27 24.97
C ASP A 237 11.18 -4.64 25.63
N GLY A 238 12.34 -4.81 26.31
CA GLY A 238 12.64 -6.00 27.11
C GLY A 238 12.90 -7.26 26.28
N ILE A 239 13.50 -7.08 25.13
CA ILE A 239 14.11 -8.15 24.35
C ILE A 239 15.32 -8.68 25.09
N ALA A 240 15.47 -10.00 25.20
CA ALA A 240 16.62 -10.61 25.84
C ALA A 240 17.92 -10.29 25.09
N PRO A 241 19.03 -9.98 25.78
CA PRO A 241 20.31 -9.76 25.12
C PRO A 241 20.72 -10.98 24.27
N ALA A 242 20.93 -10.75 23.00
CA ALA A 242 21.34 -11.77 22.04
C ALA A 242 22.08 -11.11 20.87
N PRO A 243 22.85 -11.88 20.10
CA PRO A 243 23.40 -11.40 18.84
C PRO A 243 22.32 -10.91 17.89
N ARG A 244 22.62 -9.90 17.06
CA ARG A 244 21.69 -9.43 16.02
C ARG A 244 21.24 -10.58 15.14
N GLY A 245 20.01 -10.55 14.70
CA GLY A 245 19.41 -11.59 13.85
C GLY A 245 18.88 -12.82 14.62
N VAL A 246 19.18 -12.96 15.94
CA VAL A 246 18.72 -14.10 16.77
C VAL A 246 17.32 -13.87 17.35
N PRO A 247 16.99 -12.70 17.95
CA PRO A 247 15.64 -12.45 18.44
C PRO A 247 14.60 -12.54 17.33
N GLN A 248 13.45 -13.13 17.64
CA GLN A 248 12.34 -13.27 16.69
C GLN A 248 11.18 -12.37 17.10
N ILE A 249 11.02 -11.28 16.37
CA ILE A 249 9.96 -10.29 16.60
C ILE A 249 8.85 -10.52 15.56
N GLU A 250 7.75 -11.10 15.99
CA GLU A 250 6.58 -11.29 15.15
C GLU A 250 5.77 -10.00 15.10
N VAL A 251 5.62 -9.42 13.92
CA VAL A 251 4.79 -8.23 13.70
C VAL A 251 3.52 -8.69 12.98
N THR A 252 2.37 -8.41 13.59
CA THR A 252 1.06 -8.77 13.07
C THR A 252 0.26 -7.52 12.75
N PHE A 253 -0.22 -7.42 11.52
CA PHE A 253 -1.17 -6.43 11.06
C PHE A 253 -2.56 -7.06 11.01
N ASN A 254 -3.51 -6.52 11.74
CA ASN A 254 -4.88 -6.98 11.77
C ASN A 254 -5.82 -5.83 11.42
N ILE A 255 -6.57 -5.95 10.32
CA ILE A 255 -7.59 -4.98 9.90
C ILE A 255 -8.94 -5.62 10.10
N ASP A 256 -9.79 -4.98 10.90
CA ASP A 256 -11.16 -5.45 11.14
C ASP A 256 -12.12 -5.06 9.98
N ALA A 257 -13.37 -5.50 10.08
CA ALA A 257 -14.42 -5.19 9.10
C ALA A 257 -14.77 -3.69 9.01
N ASN A 258 -14.35 -2.88 9.99
CA ASN A 258 -14.55 -1.42 10.01
C ASN A 258 -13.33 -0.66 9.46
N GLY A 259 -12.29 -1.38 8.99
CA GLY A 259 -11.07 -0.78 8.50
C GLY A 259 -10.12 -0.28 9.60
N ILE A 260 -10.34 -0.67 10.86
CA ILE A 260 -9.47 -0.32 11.99
C ILE A 260 -8.24 -1.23 11.93
N LEU A 261 -7.07 -0.61 11.83
CA LEU A 261 -5.79 -1.31 11.82
C LEU A 261 -5.24 -1.45 13.25
N ASN A 262 -5.00 -2.66 13.68
CA ASN A 262 -4.25 -2.98 14.88
C ASN A 262 -2.90 -3.61 14.47
N VAL A 263 -1.79 -3.03 14.96
CA VAL A 263 -0.45 -3.55 14.72
C VAL A 263 0.14 -4.00 16.05
N THR A 264 0.51 -5.27 16.11
CA THR A 264 1.08 -5.90 17.29
C THR A 264 2.50 -6.39 16.99
N ALA A 265 3.43 -6.12 17.88
CA ALA A 265 4.78 -6.68 17.85
C ALA A 265 5.00 -7.55 19.08
N LYS A 266 5.48 -8.79 18.89
CA LYS A 266 5.70 -9.77 19.94
C LYS A 266 7.07 -10.41 19.81
N ASP A 267 7.86 -10.34 20.88
CA ASP A 267 9.08 -11.12 21.00
C ASP A 267 8.74 -12.59 21.36
N LYS A 268 9.04 -13.51 20.44
CA LYS A 268 8.79 -14.95 20.65
C LYS A 268 9.63 -15.56 21.77
N GLY A 269 10.78 -14.97 22.07
CA GLY A 269 11.69 -15.47 23.10
C GLY A 269 11.21 -15.13 24.50
N THR A 270 10.81 -13.88 24.74
CA THR A 270 10.37 -13.41 26.08
C THR A 270 8.86 -13.43 26.25
N GLY A 271 8.10 -13.51 25.16
CA GLY A 271 6.65 -13.42 25.15
C GLY A 271 6.12 -12.00 25.35
N LYS A 272 6.99 -10.99 25.46
CA LYS A 272 6.58 -9.58 25.57
C LYS A 272 5.93 -9.11 24.29
N GLU A 273 4.90 -8.28 24.45
CA GLU A 273 4.06 -7.80 23.36
C GLU A 273 3.71 -6.33 23.57
N GLN A 274 3.68 -5.58 22.46
CA GLN A 274 3.21 -4.21 22.40
C GLN A 274 2.36 -4.03 21.15
N SER A 275 1.39 -3.11 21.22
CA SER A 275 0.50 -2.86 20.07
C SER A 275 0.14 -1.39 19.96
N ILE A 276 -0.23 -1.00 18.73
CA ILE A 276 -0.85 0.28 18.42
C ILE A 276 -2.14 0.05 17.66
N THR A 277 -3.19 0.80 18.01
CA THR A 277 -4.45 0.81 17.27
C THR A 277 -4.54 2.10 16.48
N ILE A 278 -4.65 1.98 15.17
CA ILE A 278 -4.73 3.10 14.24
C ILE A 278 -6.18 3.18 13.75
N GLN A 279 -6.92 4.13 14.31
CA GLN A 279 -8.23 4.49 13.82
C GLN A 279 -8.03 5.43 12.63
N ASN A 280 -8.76 5.21 11.54
CA ASN A 280 -8.67 6.02 10.31
C ASN A 280 -7.42 5.79 9.45
N SER A 281 -6.92 4.56 9.38
CA SER A 281 -5.92 4.19 8.35
C SER A 281 -6.45 4.43 6.92
N GLY A 282 -7.79 4.53 6.76
CA GLY A 282 -8.46 4.88 5.51
C GLY A 282 -8.63 6.38 5.24
N ASN A 283 -8.32 7.28 6.18
CA ASN A 283 -8.53 8.74 6.03
C ASN A 283 -7.35 9.46 5.35
N MET A 284 -6.73 8.86 4.38
CA MET A 284 -6.05 9.65 3.36
C MET A 284 -7.11 10.28 2.45
N SER A 285 -6.95 11.57 2.13
CA SER A 285 -7.77 12.15 1.08
C SER A 285 -7.52 11.33 -0.20
N LYS A 286 -8.51 11.23 -1.05
CA LYS A 286 -8.35 10.50 -2.30
C LYS A 286 -7.25 11.11 -3.17
N GLU A 287 -7.04 12.44 -3.08
CA GLU A 287 -5.91 13.16 -3.68
C GLU A 287 -4.57 12.63 -3.20
N ASP A 288 -4.43 12.42 -1.89
CA ASP A 288 -3.20 11.89 -1.31
C ASP A 288 -2.95 10.44 -1.74
N ILE A 289 -4.02 9.63 -1.87
CA ILE A 289 -3.91 8.24 -2.37
C ILE A 289 -3.45 8.25 -3.83
N GLU A 290 -4.10 9.04 -4.70
CA GLU A 290 -3.73 9.13 -6.11
C GLU A 290 -2.32 9.73 -6.29
N LYS A 291 -1.98 10.73 -5.49
CA LYS A 291 -0.65 11.32 -5.47
C LYS A 291 0.41 10.29 -5.07
N ALA A 292 0.18 9.55 -3.98
CA ALA A 292 1.08 8.50 -3.53
C ALA A 292 1.28 7.40 -4.57
N GLN A 293 0.20 7.01 -5.27
CA GLN A 293 0.29 6.01 -6.34
C GLN A 293 1.04 6.54 -7.57
N LYS A 294 0.77 7.79 -8.01
CA LYS A 294 1.47 8.41 -9.14
C LYS A 294 2.95 8.64 -8.84
N GLU A 295 3.27 9.11 -7.63
CA GLU A 295 4.66 9.28 -7.19
C GLU A 295 5.40 7.94 -7.16
N ALA A 296 4.75 6.86 -6.69
CA ALA A 296 5.34 5.53 -6.72
C ALA A 296 5.57 5.02 -8.16
N GLU A 297 4.63 5.24 -9.08
CA GLU A 297 4.80 4.88 -10.49
C GLU A 297 5.92 5.71 -11.16
N LEU A 298 5.99 7.01 -10.88
CA LEU A 298 7.00 7.93 -11.45
C LEU A 298 8.42 7.59 -11.01
N HIS A 299 8.58 7.19 -9.76
CA HIS A 299 9.88 6.89 -9.16
C HIS A 299 10.22 5.39 -9.10
N ALA A 300 9.36 4.51 -9.67
CA ALA A 300 9.52 3.05 -9.54
C ALA A 300 10.90 2.54 -9.95
N ASP A 301 11.44 3.01 -11.07
CA ASP A 301 12.75 2.57 -11.55
C ASP A 301 13.92 3.13 -10.70
N GLU A 302 13.78 4.36 -10.21
CA GLU A 302 14.76 5.00 -9.34
C GLU A 302 14.78 4.33 -7.96
N ASP A 303 13.60 4.13 -7.37
CA ASP A 303 13.41 3.47 -6.08
C ASP A 303 13.93 2.04 -6.11
N LYS A 304 13.63 1.31 -7.18
CA LYS A 304 14.12 -0.05 -7.38
C LYS A 304 15.65 -0.11 -7.39
N LYS A 305 16.31 0.78 -8.11
CA LYS A 305 17.78 0.85 -8.13
C LYS A 305 18.36 1.17 -6.77
N LYS A 306 17.81 2.18 -6.09
CA LYS A 306 18.21 2.53 -4.73
C LYS A 306 18.00 1.37 -3.76
N ARG A 307 16.87 0.66 -3.88
CA ARG A 307 16.56 -0.52 -3.07
C ARG A 307 17.60 -1.62 -3.27
N GLU A 308 17.93 -1.94 -4.53
CA GLU A 308 18.94 -2.95 -4.85
C GLU A 308 20.31 -2.57 -4.26
N THR A 309 20.70 -1.29 -4.27
CA THR A 309 21.94 -0.82 -3.64
C THR A 309 21.89 -0.97 -2.11
N VAL A 310 20.77 -0.62 -1.47
CA VAL A 310 20.60 -0.79 0.00
C VAL A 310 20.62 -2.27 0.38
N ASP A 311 19.98 -3.13 -0.38
CA ASP A 311 19.97 -4.58 -0.16
C ASP A 311 21.39 -5.17 -0.29
N ALA A 312 22.16 -4.76 -1.29
CA ALA A 312 23.56 -5.14 -1.46
C ALA A 312 24.44 -4.64 -0.29
N LYS A 313 24.21 -3.41 0.18
CA LYS A 313 24.89 -2.84 1.36
C LYS A 313 24.60 -3.65 2.62
N ASN A 314 23.33 -3.97 2.86
CA ASN A 314 22.91 -4.78 4.00
C ASN A 314 23.52 -6.19 3.94
N GLN A 315 23.63 -6.80 2.74
CA GLN A 315 24.28 -8.10 2.55
C GLN A 315 25.77 -8.03 2.87
N LEU A 316 26.48 -7.00 2.39
CA LEU A 316 27.89 -6.79 2.69
C LEU A 316 28.14 -6.60 4.20
N GLU A 317 27.32 -5.77 4.86
CA GLU A 317 27.40 -5.55 6.32
C GLU A 317 27.16 -6.85 7.10
N ASN A 318 26.21 -7.67 6.67
CA ASN A 318 25.96 -8.97 7.29
C ASN A 318 27.13 -9.94 7.07
N ALA A 319 27.72 -9.98 5.87
CA ALA A 319 28.88 -10.80 5.58
C ALA A 319 30.09 -10.38 6.43
N ILE A 320 30.38 -9.08 6.53
CA ILE A 320 31.44 -8.53 7.38
C ILE A 320 31.22 -8.91 8.86
N TYR A 321 29.98 -8.79 9.34
CA TYR A 321 29.64 -9.13 10.71
C TYR A 321 29.85 -10.62 11.02
N GLN A 322 29.39 -11.50 10.15
CA GLN A 322 29.60 -12.95 10.29
C GLN A 322 31.08 -13.31 10.26
N ALA A 323 31.83 -12.74 9.30
CA ALA A 323 33.27 -12.96 9.22
C ALA A 323 34.00 -12.55 10.49
N LYS A 324 33.66 -11.41 11.09
CA LYS A 324 34.24 -10.93 12.38
C LYS A 324 33.94 -11.84 13.55
N LYS A 325 32.83 -12.53 13.56
CA LYS A 325 32.44 -13.46 14.65
C LYS A 325 33.09 -14.83 14.54
N MET A 326 33.47 -15.27 13.33
CA MET A 326 34.07 -16.59 13.14
C MET A 326 35.26 -16.90 14.05
N PRO A 327 36.24 -15.98 14.29
CA PRO A 327 37.35 -16.24 15.20
C PRO A 327 36.92 -16.46 16.63
N ASP A 328 35.85 -15.84 17.11
CA ASP A 328 35.34 -15.97 18.47
C ASP A 328 34.49 -17.23 18.66
N GLU A 329 33.70 -17.61 17.66
CA GLU A 329 32.86 -18.81 17.71
C GLU A 329 33.71 -20.10 17.63
N PHE A 330 34.86 -20.05 16.94
CA PHE A 330 35.73 -21.21 16.70
C PHE A 330 37.10 -21.07 17.35
N LYS A 331 37.19 -20.43 18.54
CA LYS A 331 38.45 -20.09 19.24
C LYS A 331 39.52 -21.20 19.27
N ASP A 332 39.10 -22.45 19.45
CA ASP A 332 39.98 -23.60 19.63
C ASP A 332 40.29 -24.33 18.31
N LYS A 333 39.70 -23.91 17.21
CA LYS A 333 39.77 -24.63 15.89
C LYS A 333 40.29 -23.76 14.78
N ILE A 334 40.58 -22.48 15.01
CA ILE A 334 41.05 -21.54 14.02
C ILE A 334 42.55 -21.27 14.19
N SER A 335 43.34 -21.40 13.15
CA SER A 335 44.77 -21.08 13.18
C SER A 335 45.01 -19.56 13.18
N ASP A 336 46.16 -19.11 13.65
CA ASP A 336 46.52 -17.68 13.63
C ASP A 336 46.66 -17.14 12.20
N ASP A 337 47.01 -18.01 11.22
CA ASP A 337 47.06 -17.64 9.82
C ASP A 337 45.65 -17.48 9.23
N ASP A 338 44.69 -18.35 9.59
CA ASP A 338 43.30 -18.23 9.18
C ASP A 338 42.64 -16.96 9.80
N LYS A 339 42.96 -16.61 11.07
CA LYS A 339 42.49 -15.34 11.68
C LYS A 339 43.00 -14.13 10.94
N LYS A 340 44.30 -14.12 10.54
CA LYS A 340 44.84 -13.01 9.76
C LYS A 340 44.19 -12.90 8.39
N ALA A 341 43.95 -14.05 7.71
CA ALA A 341 43.27 -14.05 6.42
C ALA A 341 41.84 -13.51 6.50
N ILE A 342 41.08 -13.85 7.57
CA ILE A 342 39.75 -13.28 7.84
C ILE A 342 39.86 -11.78 8.07
N ASP A 343 40.78 -11.33 8.93
CA ASP A 343 40.96 -9.90 9.24
C ASP A 343 41.35 -9.07 8.01
N GLU A 344 42.19 -9.61 7.12
CA GLU A 344 42.57 -8.96 5.86
C GLU A 344 41.37 -8.87 4.91
N ALA A 345 40.60 -9.96 4.75
CA ALA A 345 39.41 -9.99 3.91
C ALA A 345 38.30 -9.03 4.43
N VAL A 346 38.12 -8.97 5.76
CA VAL A 346 37.19 -8.05 6.38
C VAL A 346 37.63 -6.59 6.16
N LYS A 347 38.92 -6.26 6.36
CA LYS A 347 39.41 -4.90 6.11
C LYS A 347 39.26 -4.46 4.66
N GLU A 348 39.42 -5.38 3.72
CA GLU A 348 39.19 -5.07 2.30
C GLU A 348 37.70 -4.80 2.03
N ALA A 349 36.80 -5.67 2.52
CA ALA A 349 35.37 -5.51 2.38
C ALA A 349 34.85 -4.21 3.03
N GLU A 350 35.40 -3.81 4.19
CA GLU A 350 35.04 -2.56 4.87
C GLU A 350 35.35 -1.30 4.07
N LYS A 351 36.29 -1.31 3.15
CA LYS A 351 36.57 -0.16 2.27
C LYS A 351 35.42 0.18 1.35
N HIS A 352 34.61 -0.82 1.02
CA HIS A 352 33.48 -0.72 0.09
C HIS A 352 32.12 -0.56 0.76
N LYS A 353 32.03 -0.61 2.10
CA LYS A 353 30.75 -0.57 2.83
C LYS A 353 29.92 0.67 2.59
N ASP A 354 30.58 1.80 2.26
CA ASP A 354 29.93 3.11 2.03
C ASP A 354 29.78 3.42 0.52
N ALA A 355 30.05 2.46 -0.37
CA ALA A 355 29.87 2.62 -1.80
C ALA A 355 28.37 2.80 -2.15
N ASP A 356 28.11 3.58 -3.19
CA ASP A 356 26.76 3.80 -3.73
C ASP A 356 26.47 2.97 -5.00
N ASP A 357 27.45 2.15 -5.40
CA ASP A 357 27.33 1.25 -6.55
C ASP A 357 27.02 -0.18 -6.11
N LYS A 358 25.91 -0.73 -6.62
CA LYS A 358 25.44 -2.08 -6.31
C LYS A 358 26.48 -3.15 -6.68
N ASP A 359 27.05 -3.06 -7.89
CA ASP A 359 27.94 -4.09 -8.41
C ASP A 359 29.24 -4.13 -7.60
N GLU A 360 29.71 -2.96 -7.13
CA GLU A 360 30.87 -2.83 -6.24
C GLU A 360 30.58 -3.50 -4.86
N LEU A 361 29.41 -3.25 -4.28
CA LEU A 361 28.99 -3.84 -3.01
C LEU A 361 28.86 -5.36 -3.09
N GLU A 362 28.20 -5.86 -4.15
CA GLU A 362 28.03 -7.30 -4.39
C GLU A 362 29.39 -7.99 -4.65
N ALA A 363 30.27 -7.35 -5.40
CA ALA A 363 31.62 -7.86 -5.64
C ALA A 363 32.45 -7.96 -4.35
N ALA A 364 32.37 -6.95 -3.48
CA ALA A 364 33.03 -6.96 -2.18
C ALA A 364 32.46 -8.04 -1.24
N ALA A 365 31.14 -8.21 -1.19
CA ALA A 365 30.49 -9.26 -0.40
C ALA A 365 30.92 -10.66 -0.88
N LYS A 366 30.94 -10.86 -2.20
CA LYS A 366 31.38 -12.12 -2.81
C LYS A 366 32.86 -12.40 -2.54
N ALA A 367 33.74 -11.41 -2.70
CA ALA A 367 35.18 -11.57 -2.43
C ALA A 367 35.44 -11.96 -0.97
N LEU A 368 34.72 -11.33 -0.02
CA LEU A 368 34.78 -11.71 1.39
C LEU A 368 34.31 -13.14 1.62
N GLN A 369 33.18 -13.53 1.02
CA GLN A 369 32.62 -14.86 1.15
C GLN A 369 33.57 -15.94 0.56
N ASP A 370 34.15 -15.69 -0.63
CA ASP A 370 35.08 -16.57 -1.26
C ASP A 370 36.37 -16.75 -0.43
N ALA A 371 36.85 -15.71 0.24
CA ALA A 371 38.02 -15.75 1.11
C ALA A 371 37.78 -16.57 2.40
N ILE A 372 36.56 -16.48 3.01
CA ILE A 372 36.26 -17.15 4.27
C ILE A 372 35.70 -18.57 4.10
N MET A 373 35.13 -18.89 2.94
CA MET A 373 34.51 -20.20 2.68
C MET A 373 35.47 -21.40 2.88
N PRO A 374 36.73 -21.38 2.40
CA PRO A 374 37.67 -22.46 2.64
C PRO A 374 38.01 -22.66 4.12
N ILE A 375 38.08 -21.56 4.87
CA ILE A 375 38.33 -21.55 6.32
C ILE A 375 37.15 -22.20 7.06
N GLY A 376 35.94 -21.79 6.73
CA GLY A 376 34.70 -22.36 7.29
C GLY A 376 34.60 -23.88 6.99
N ALA A 377 34.91 -24.31 5.78
CA ALA A 377 34.87 -25.72 5.40
C ALA A 377 35.85 -26.57 6.23
N LYS A 378 37.08 -26.09 6.46
CA LYS A 378 38.05 -26.75 7.35
C LYS A 378 37.52 -26.90 8.76
N MET A 379 36.91 -25.85 9.28
CA MET A 379 36.38 -25.84 10.66
C MET A 379 35.24 -26.83 10.83
N TYR A 380 34.30 -26.91 9.87
CA TYR A 380 33.25 -27.91 9.89
C TYR A 380 33.74 -29.33 9.79
N GLN A 381 34.77 -29.59 8.98
CA GLN A 381 35.39 -30.90 8.89
C GLN A 381 36.06 -31.31 10.21
N GLN A 382 36.82 -30.42 10.84
CA GLN A 382 37.43 -30.68 12.15
C GLN A 382 36.37 -30.88 13.24
N ALA A 383 35.29 -30.11 13.24
CA ALA A 383 34.20 -30.29 14.19
C ALA A 383 33.43 -31.61 14.01
N ALA A 384 33.35 -32.12 12.78
CA ALA A 384 32.75 -33.42 12.50
C ALA A 384 33.69 -34.61 12.90
N GLU A 385 35.00 -34.43 12.76
CA GLU A 385 36.00 -35.42 13.18
C GLU A 385 36.07 -35.51 14.72
N ASP A 386 35.99 -34.37 15.44
CA ASP A 386 36.00 -34.32 16.91
C ASP A 386 34.74 -35.00 17.48
N LYS A 387 33.56 -34.81 16.89
CA LYS A 387 32.33 -35.52 17.31
C LYS A 387 32.42 -37.03 17.12
N LYS A 388 32.99 -37.49 15.98
CA LYS A 388 33.22 -38.93 15.75
C LYS A 388 34.28 -39.52 16.72
N ALA A 389 35.27 -38.73 17.12
CA ALA A 389 36.28 -39.16 18.12
C ALA A 389 35.71 -39.24 19.56
N ASP A 390 34.73 -38.41 19.87
CA ASP A 390 34.06 -38.42 21.23
C ASP A 390 33.04 -39.56 21.29
N GLU A 391 32.23 -39.79 20.27
CA GLU A 391 31.35 -40.97 20.17
C GLU A 391 32.12 -42.31 20.21
N SER A 392 33.32 -42.35 19.65
CA SER A 392 34.19 -43.56 19.73
C SER A 392 34.86 -43.74 21.08
N LYS A 393 34.84 -42.77 22.00
CA LYS A 393 35.34 -42.90 23.39
C LYS A 393 34.24 -43.34 24.37
N ASP A 394 32.98 -43.04 24.07
CA ASP A 394 31.85 -43.48 24.90
C ASP A 394 31.51 -44.97 24.65
N ASP A 395 31.70 -45.46 23.42
CA ASP A 395 31.52 -46.89 23.10
C ASP A 395 32.56 -47.82 23.75
N LYS A 396 33.68 -47.31 24.31
CA LYS A 396 34.68 -48.11 25.01
C LYS A 396 34.49 -48.21 26.54
N LYS A 397 33.43 -47.59 27.08
CA LYS A 397 33.09 -47.61 28.50
C LYS A 397 31.91 -48.48 28.89
N SER A 398 31.23 -49.12 27.95
CA SER A 398 30.01 -49.90 28.21
C SER A 398 30.18 -51.40 28.02
N ASP A 399 31.39 -51.94 28.16
CA ASP A 399 31.59 -53.40 28.17
C ASP A 399 32.01 -53.91 29.57
N LYS A 400 31.10 -53.86 30.52
CA LYS A 400 31.08 -54.63 31.76
C LYS A 400 29.77 -54.32 32.50
N ASP A 401 28.72 -55.09 32.18
CA ASP A 401 27.76 -55.61 33.17
C ASP A 401 26.82 -56.60 32.43
N GLU A 402 26.74 -57.81 33.05
CA GLU A 402 26.01 -58.95 32.60
C GLU A 402 24.47 -58.74 32.63
N PRO A 403 23.68 -59.53 31.86
CA PRO A 403 22.22 -59.36 31.77
C PRO A 403 21.50 -59.97 32.97
N VAL A 404 20.63 -59.21 33.60
CA VAL A 404 19.66 -59.70 34.57
C VAL A 404 18.34 -59.92 33.82
N GLU A 405 17.92 -61.19 33.81
CA GLU A 405 16.58 -61.66 33.40
C GLU A 405 15.49 -60.95 34.22
N GLY A 406 14.50 -60.42 33.62
CA GLY A 406 13.30 -59.85 34.22
C GLY A 406 12.05 -60.36 33.54
N GLU A 407 11.25 -61.09 34.33
CA GLU A 407 10.00 -61.77 34.02
C GLU A 407 8.94 -60.95 33.28
N VAL A 408 8.26 -61.63 32.36
CA VAL A 408 7.02 -61.23 31.73
C VAL A 408 5.87 -61.35 32.77
N VAL A 409 5.14 -60.28 32.98
CA VAL A 409 3.81 -60.36 33.65
C VAL A 409 2.77 -59.87 32.66
N ASP A 410 1.98 -60.81 32.20
CA ASP A 410 0.68 -60.62 31.59
C ASP A 410 -0.33 -60.12 32.64
N GLU A 411 -1.05 -59.05 32.34
CA GLU A 411 -2.45 -58.90 32.88
C GLU A 411 -3.28 -57.97 32.01
N LYS A 412 -4.28 -58.59 31.45
CA LYS A 412 -5.71 -58.32 31.22
C LYS A 412 -6.13 -56.92 30.71
#